data_325473093508a8f885c71a5116e18a85
#
_entry.id   325473093508a8f885c71a5116e18a85
#
_cell.length_a   1.000
_cell.length_b   1.000
_cell.length_c   1.000
_cell.angle_alpha   90.00
_cell.angle_beta   90.00
_cell.angle_gamma   90.00
#
_symmetry.space_group_name_H-M   'P 1'
#
loop_
_entity.id
_entity.type
_entity.pdbx_description
1 polymer ?
#
loop_
_entity_poly.entity_id
_entity_poly.type
_entity_poly.pdbx_seq_one_letter_code
_entity_poly.pdbx_strand_id
1 'polypeptide(L)'
;MTNVVNCVRVGVALSVLALCSACEAPPEPSSIRTNVEALASDALEGRMTGTPGIEQAAAHIVAELEAIGAEPLPGNAGYRLPFQYTGTASDGGTSLRLVADGGPRWSDPESVRALSFSEGGEVTGELVFVGYGLVVPETDGFSYDSYATTNVTDKIVVVLRYFPEDSEGDIRALFSRYSSLRFKAGAARQRGAAGMLVVIGPRSPNAGALVPMTGDTAVADSGIMAASISGAVAAALFDLVPDRTLAAAQLEFDSGNPHVAGFEMPIEVTLDAQVIREQRTGHNVVAYLPPTSGHSVEKPYVMLGAHYDHLGRGDESSLAKAEEVGDVHNGADDNASGVAAVLAAGAELAALDRARGVILSFWSGEEIGLLGSADFVDSAPVPMDQIAAYLNFDMVGRMRDNRLTVQALGSSSIWPDLVDEVNASFNFDLQPVNDPYLPTDSRSLNQAGVPTLALFTGSHADYHRPTDDADTVNYVDLERVARYGAAVAARLARESEPPDFVRAERSGQEGGQMAIRIFTGTIPDYSSEVNGLMLSGVMAGGPAETAGLREGDIIVELAGQSITNIYDYTYALDLLKVGEPAAVAFMRDGERIETELVPESRE
;
A
#
# COMPACT_ATOMS: atom_id res chain seq x y z
N MET A 1 -92.02 -46.03 39.60
CA MET A 1 -90.76 -46.60 40.01
C MET A 1 -89.76 -46.23 38.90
N THR A 2 -88.86 -45.37 39.23
CA THR A 2 -87.96 -44.60 38.41
C THR A 2 -86.73 -45.43 37.98
N ASN A 3 -86.36 -45.35 36.69
CA ASN A 3 -85.08 -45.74 36.26
C ASN A 3 -84.45 -44.64 35.36
N VAL A 4 -83.40 -44.04 35.89
CA VAL A 4 -82.55 -43.01 35.27
C VAL A 4 -81.56 -43.71 34.40
N VAL A 5 -81.45 -43.37 33.10
CA VAL A 5 -80.39 -43.79 32.20
C VAL A 5 -79.38 -42.64 32.05
N ASN A 6 -78.19 -42.84 32.49
CA ASN A 6 -77.05 -41.92 32.31
C ASN A 6 -76.50 -42.03 30.89
N CYS A 7 -76.55 -40.97 30.10
CA CYS A 7 -75.73 -40.83 28.86
C CYS A 7 -74.40 -40.16 29.17
N VAL A 8 -73.34 -40.91 28.97
CA VAL A 8 -71.96 -40.38 28.97
C VAL A 8 -71.62 -39.79 27.60
N ARG A 9 -71.41 -38.47 27.54
CA ARG A 9 -70.86 -37.80 26.36
C ARG A 9 -69.34 -37.81 26.46
N VAL A 10 -68.66 -38.51 25.53
CA VAL A 10 -67.25 -38.42 25.31
C VAL A 10 -67.00 -37.19 24.42
N GLY A 11 -66.40 -36.18 24.99
CA GLY A 11 -65.88 -35.00 24.25
C GLY A 11 -64.48 -35.28 23.77
N VAL A 12 -64.30 -35.34 22.45
CA VAL A 12 -62.91 -35.34 21.82
C VAL A 12 -62.46 -33.89 21.73
N ALA A 13 -61.48 -33.51 22.54
CA ALA A 13 -60.81 -32.21 22.40
C ALA A 13 -59.72 -32.34 21.33
N LEU A 14 -59.93 -31.72 20.16
CA LEU A 14 -58.87 -31.47 19.18
C LEU A 14 -58.01 -30.33 19.71
N SER A 15 -56.78 -30.66 20.16
CA SER A 15 -55.75 -29.67 20.43
C SER A 15 -55.08 -29.29 19.11
N VAL A 16 -55.41 -28.13 18.58
CA VAL A 16 -54.67 -27.48 17.47
C VAL A 16 -53.40 -26.90 18.07
N LEU A 17 -52.24 -27.56 17.88
CA LEU A 17 -50.94 -26.93 18.09
C LEU A 17 -50.74 -25.88 16.98
N ALA A 18 -50.94 -24.61 17.32
CA ALA A 18 -50.42 -23.50 16.52
C ALA A 18 -48.89 -23.48 16.69
N LEU A 19 -48.14 -23.94 15.67
CA LEU A 19 -46.75 -23.60 15.52
C LEU A 19 -46.67 -22.09 15.23
N CYS A 20 -46.46 -21.29 16.27
CA CYS A 20 -45.92 -19.94 16.08
C CYS A 20 -44.45 -20.12 15.67
N SER A 21 -44.17 -20.02 14.37
CA SER A 21 -42.86 -19.63 13.91
C SER A 21 -42.61 -18.24 14.50
N ALA A 22 -41.84 -18.17 15.57
CA ALA A 22 -41.24 -16.92 16.00
C ALA A 22 -40.37 -16.46 14.82
N CYS A 23 -40.82 -15.45 14.07
CA CYS A 23 -39.88 -14.65 13.31
C CYS A 23 -38.95 -14.02 14.36
N GLU A 24 -37.75 -14.55 14.51
CA GLU A 24 -36.70 -13.83 15.20
C GLU A 24 -36.56 -12.50 14.48
N ALA A 25 -36.67 -11.41 15.23
CA ALA A 25 -36.35 -10.10 14.71
C ALA A 25 -34.86 -10.15 14.23
N PRO A 26 -34.52 -9.53 13.09
CA PRO A 26 -33.15 -9.45 12.68
C PRO A 26 -32.29 -8.89 13.83
N PRO A 27 -31.07 -9.39 14.02
CA PRO A 27 -30.18 -8.87 15.05
C PRO A 27 -29.99 -7.36 14.86
N GLU A 28 -29.92 -6.62 15.97
CA GLU A 28 -29.56 -5.20 15.89
C GLU A 28 -28.08 -5.03 15.60
N PRO A 29 -27.66 -3.96 14.86
CA PRO A 29 -26.26 -3.70 14.57
C PRO A 29 -25.45 -3.53 15.86
N SER A 30 -24.23 -4.05 15.85
CA SER A 30 -23.30 -3.93 16.97
C SER A 30 -22.83 -2.48 17.16
N SER A 31 -22.44 -2.12 18.38
CA SER A 31 -21.85 -0.82 18.64
C SER A 31 -20.50 -0.69 17.94
N ILE A 32 -20.07 0.55 17.67
CA ILE A 32 -18.78 0.84 17.05
C ILE A 32 -17.61 0.23 17.85
N ARG A 33 -17.70 0.27 19.20
CA ARG A 33 -16.72 -0.39 20.08
C ARG A 33 -16.70 -1.90 19.87
N THR A 34 -17.86 -2.54 19.81
CA THR A 34 -17.97 -3.99 19.63
C THR A 34 -17.34 -4.42 18.31
N ASN A 35 -17.53 -3.64 17.24
CA ASN A 35 -16.93 -3.92 15.94
C ASN A 35 -15.41 -3.78 15.96
N VAL A 36 -14.86 -2.72 16.58
CA VAL A 36 -13.40 -2.59 16.73
C VAL A 36 -12.83 -3.74 17.56
N GLU A 37 -13.41 -4.05 18.74
CA GLU A 37 -12.94 -5.12 19.62
C GLU A 37 -13.01 -6.51 18.94
N ALA A 38 -14.00 -6.74 18.07
CA ALA A 38 -14.11 -7.98 17.31
C ALA A 38 -13.03 -8.07 16.22
N LEU A 39 -12.84 -6.98 15.46
CA LEU A 39 -11.90 -6.94 14.34
C LEU A 39 -10.44 -6.87 14.79
N ALA A 40 -10.15 -6.17 15.87
CA ALA A 40 -8.81 -6.06 16.45
C ALA A 40 -8.51 -7.13 17.52
N SER A 41 -9.18 -8.27 17.43
CA SER A 41 -8.94 -9.40 18.35
C SER A 41 -7.78 -10.27 17.88
N ASP A 42 -6.93 -10.72 18.81
CA ASP A 42 -5.87 -11.70 18.57
C ASP A 42 -6.37 -12.99 17.87
N ALA A 43 -7.65 -13.31 18.04
CA ALA A 43 -8.27 -14.47 17.40
C ALA A 43 -8.29 -14.38 15.87
N LEU A 44 -8.19 -13.17 15.32
CA LEU A 44 -8.10 -12.93 13.88
C LEU A 44 -6.66 -12.91 13.36
N GLU A 45 -5.67 -13.15 14.23
CA GLU A 45 -4.26 -13.24 13.83
C GLU A 45 -3.79 -12.05 12.98
N GLY A 46 -4.29 -10.83 13.28
CA GLY A 46 -3.96 -9.61 12.55
C GLY A 46 -4.52 -9.52 11.12
N ARG A 47 -5.53 -10.29 10.76
CA ARG A 47 -6.34 -10.15 9.53
C ARG A 47 -5.56 -10.02 8.22
N MET A 48 -4.37 -10.60 8.10
CA MET A 48 -3.59 -10.49 6.86
C MET A 48 -4.36 -11.08 5.68
N THR A 49 -4.33 -10.41 4.54
CA THR A 49 -4.99 -10.86 3.31
C THR A 49 -4.60 -12.28 2.94
N GLY A 50 -5.60 -13.12 2.64
CA GLY A 50 -5.40 -14.53 2.29
C GLY A 50 -5.21 -15.48 3.47
N THR A 51 -5.42 -15.03 4.70
CA THR A 51 -5.36 -15.86 5.92
C THR A 51 -6.75 -16.24 6.43
N PRO A 52 -6.88 -17.25 7.30
CA PRO A 52 -8.15 -17.55 7.95
C PRO A 52 -8.71 -16.41 8.82
N GLY A 53 -7.85 -15.54 9.34
CA GLY A 53 -8.26 -14.39 10.16
C GLY A 53 -9.08 -13.37 9.36
N ILE A 54 -8.62 -13.03 8.15
CA ILE A 54 -9.37 -12.10 7.30
C ILE A 54 -10.72 -12.67 6.84
N GLU A 55 -10.81 -13.99 6.65
CA GLU A 55 -12.08 -14.64 6.29
C GLU A 55 -13.11 -14.55 7.44
N GLN A 56 -12.65 -14.59 8.69
CA GLN A 56 -13.49 -14.39 9.86
C GLN A 56 -13.90 -12.91 9.99
N ALA A 57 -12.98 -11.97 9.74
CA ALA A 57 -13.29 -10.55 9.68
C ALA A 57 -14.35 -10.24 8.60
N ALA A 58 -14.18 -10.80 7.40
CA ALA A 58 -15.18 -10.67 6.34
C ALA A 58 -16.56 -11.24 6.72
N ALA A 59 -16.59 -12.37 7.44
CA ALA A 59 -17.84 -12.95 7.93
C ALA A 59 -18.53 -12.06 8.97
N HIS A 60 -17.75 -11.44 9.87
CA HIS A 60 -18.27 -10.46 10.83
C HIS A 60 -18.86 -9.24 10.12
N ILE A 61 -18.14 -8.65 9.18
CA ILE A 61 -18.60 -7.49 8.40
C ILE A 61 -19.91 -7.82 7.65
N VAL A 62 -19.99 -8.99 7.00
CA VAL A 62 -21.21 -9.43 6.32
C VAL A 62 -22.39 -9.52 7.28
N ALA A 63 -22.19 -10.09 8.48
CA ALA A 63 -23.26 -10.17 9.47
C ALA A 63 -23.78 -8.80 9.91
N GLU A 64 -22.87 -7.82 10.10
CA GLU A 64 -23.26 -6.45 10.43
C GLU A 64 -24.00 -5.76 9.27
N LEU A 65 -23.57 -5.99 8.01
CA LEU A 65 -24.26 -5.47 6.83
C LEU A 65 -25.67 -6.05 6.69
N GLU A 66 -25.86 -7.33 6.97
CA GLU A 66 -27.18 -7.96 7.02
C GLU A 66 -28.04 -7.37 8.14
N ALA A 67 -27.46 -7.08 9.31
CA ALA A 67 -28.16 -6.49 10.45
C ALA A 67 -28.67 -5.06 10.16
N ILE A 68 -27.94 -4.28 9.39
CA ILE A 68 -28.39 -2.94 8.94
C ILE A 68 -29.31 -2.99 7.72
N GLY A 69 -29.60 -4.17 7.17
CA GLY A 69 -30.49 -4.35 6.02
C GLY A 69 -29.86 -3.96 4.68
N ALA A 70 -28.54 -3.94 4.58
CA ALA A 70 -27.86 -3.76 3.31
C ALA A 70 -27.96 -5.04 2.47
N GLU A 71 -27.96 -4.89 1.15
CA GLU A 71 -28.09 -5.96 0.17
C GLU A 71 -26.76 -6.17 -0.56
N PRO A 72 -26.50 -7.36 -1.15
CA PRO A 72 -25.40 -7.50 -2.10
C PRO A 72 -25.54 -6.50 -3.27
N LEU A 73 -24.41 -6.10 -3.85
CA LEU A 73 -24.42 -5.26 -5.05
C LEU A 73 -25.35 -5.85 -6.14
N PRO A 74 -26.12 -5.02 -6.84
CA PRO A 74 -26.98 -5.48 -7.94
C PRO A 74 -26.19 -6.32 -8.95
N GLY A 75 -26.67 -7.53 -9.23
CA GLY A 75 -26.03 -8.48 -10.14
C GLY A 75 -25.06 -9.45 -9.47
N ASN A 76 -24.75 -9.30 -8.21
CA ASN A 76 -23.89 -10.21 -7.44
C ASN A 76 -24.71 -11.15 -6.54
N ALA A 77 -24.22 -12.39 -6.36
CA ALA A 77 -24.90 -13.41 -5.57
C ALA A 77 -24.68 -13.26 -4.06
N GLY A 78 -23.72 -12.45 -3.63
CA GLY A 78 -23.36 -12.24 -2.23
C GLY A 78 -22.53 -10.97 -2.04
N TYR A 79 -22.10 -10.74 -0.83
CA TYR A 79 -21.37 -9.54 -0.43
C TYR A 79 -19.88 -9.59 -0.79
N ARG A 80 -19.32 -10.79 -1.01
CA ARG A 80 -17.89 -10.99 -1.25
C ARG A 80 -17.57 -10.96 -2.73
N LEU A 81 -16.69 -10.07 -3.14
CA LEU A 81 -16.16 -9.95 -4.50
C LEU A 81 -14.74 -10.49 -4.51
N PRO A 82 -14.49 -11.64 -5.15
CA PRO A 82 -13.15 -12.23 -5.19
C PRO A 82 -12.24 -11.47 -6.17
N PHE A 83 -10.97 -11.33 -5.79
CA PHE A 83 -9.90 -10.89 -6.68
C PHE A 83 -8.69 -11.81 -6.58
N GLN A 84 -7.89 -11.86 -7.65
CA GLN A 84 -6.68 -12.68 -7.68
C GLN A 84 -5.47 -11.79 -7.44
N TYR A 85 -4.53 -12.30 -6.63
CA TYR A 85 -3.27 -11.62 -6.40
C TYR A 85 -2.11 -12.63 -6.24
N THR A 86 -0.89 -12.17 -6.46
CA THR A 86 0.30 -12.97 -6.18
C THR A 86 0.66 -12.85 -4.71
N GLY A 87 0.46 -13.89 -3.95
CA GLY A 87 0.75 -13.91 -2.51
C GLY A 87 2.24 -13.94 -2.22
N THR A 88 2.97 -14.80 -2.91
CA THR A 88 4.42 -14.91 -2.80
C THR A 88 5.05 -15.22 -4.14
N ALA A 89 6.26 -14.73 -4.36
CA ALA A 89 7.11 -15.16 -5.44
C ALA A 89 8.30 -15.94 -4.86
N SER A 90 8.63 -17.08 -5.45
CA SER A 90 9.79 -17.88 -5.07
C SER A 90 10.56 -18.33 -6.29
N ASP A 91 11.85 -18.60 -6.12
CA ASP A 91 12.68 -19.13 -7.18
C ASP A 91 12.37 -20.61 -7.40
N GLY A 92 12.04 -20.96 -8.65
CA GLY A 92 11.69 -22.31 -9.08
C GLY A 92 12.87 -23.18 -9.51
N GLY A 93 14.11 -22.71 -9.26
CA GLY A 93 15.32 -23.39 -9.69
C GLY A 93 16.00 -22.72 -10.88
N THR A 94 16.06 -21.39 -10.86
CA THR A 94 16.75 -20.57 -11.85
C THR A 94 18.19 -21.03 -12.06
N SER A 95 18.65 -21.04 -13.31
CA SER A 95 20.02 -21.42 -13.63
C SER A 95 20.65 -20.53 -14.70
N LEU A 96 21.94 -20.35 -14.58
CA LEU A 96 22.79 -19.67 -15.57
C LEU A 96 23.84 -20.64 -16.08
N ARG A 97 23.98 -20.79 -17.39
CA ARG A 97 24.90 -21.71 -18.02
C ARG A 97 25.74 -21.00 -19.07
N LEU A 98 27.06 -21.19 -19.03
CA LEU A 98 27.94 -20.75 -20.10
C LEU A 98 27.73 -21.63 -21.35
N VAL A 99 27.56 -20.99 -22.53
CA VAL A 99 27.40 -21.70 -23.81
C VAL A 99 28.78 -22.07 -24.37
N ALA A 100 29.45 -23.02 -23.74
CA ALA A 100 30.68 -23.58 -24.19
C ALA A 100 30.70 -25.07 -23.84
N ASP A 101 31.36 -25.90 -24.66
CA ASP A 101 31.49 -27.33 -24.38
C ASP A 101 32.11 -27.57 -23.02
N GLY A 102 31.34 -28.13 -22.08
CA GLY A 102 31.74 -28.36 -20.71
C GLY A 102 31.85 -27.08 -19.85
N GLY A 103 31.24 -25.98 -20.28
CA GLY A 103 31.19 -24.73 -19.52
C GLY A 103 30.45 -24.85 -18.18
N PRO A 104 30.79 -23.98 -17.21
CA PRO A 104 30.13 -23.99 -15.91
C PRO A 104 28.63 -23.73 -16.01
N ARG A 105 27.90 -24.36 -15.07
CA ARG A 105 26.49 -24.09 -14.80
C ARG A 105 26.33 -23.74 -13.33
N TRP A 106 25.65 -22.65 -13.07
CA TRP A 106 25.27 -22.22 -11.73
C TRP A 106 23.76 -22.42 -11.57
N SER A 107 23.36 -23.21 -10.59
CA SER A 107 21.96 -23.55 -10.35
C SER A 107 21.65 -23.74 -8.87
N ASP A 108 22.60 -23.43 -8.00
CA ASP A 108 22.34 -23.41 -6.57
C ASP A 108 21.72 -22.06 -6.15
N PRO A 109 20.87 -22.07 -5.12
CA PRO A 109 20.12 -20.88 -4.69
C PRO A 109 20.99 -19.72 -4.15
N GLU A 110 22.28 -19.98 -3.87
CA GLU A 110 23.24 -18.95 -3.42
C GLU A 110 24.05 -18.37 -4.57
N SER A 111 24.01 -19.00 -5.75
CA SER A 111 24.75 -18.56 -6.93
C SER A 111 23.93 -17.70 -7.86
N VAL A 112 22.68 -18.10 -8.12
CA VAL A 112 21.77 -17.42 -9.04
C VAL A 112 20.33 -17.57 -8.54
N ARG A 113 19.53 -16.52 -8.75
CA ARG A 113 18.12 -16.49 -8.35
C ARG A 113 17.35 -15.58 -9.29
N ALA A 114 16.16 -15.96 -9.73
CA ALA A 114 15.27 -15.06 -10.46
C ALA A 114 14.92 -13.82 -9.61
N LEU A 115 14.67 -12.71 -10.27
CA LEU A 115 14.01 -11.57 -9.62
C LEU A 115 12.50 -11.80 -9.59
N SER A 116 11.82 -11.31 -8.57
CA SER A 116 10.37 -11.53 -8.35
C SER A 116 9.51 -11.13 -9.55
N PHE A 117 9.92 -10.09 -10.27
CA PHE A 117 9.24 -9.55 -11.46
C PHE A 117 9.72 -10.14 -12.80
N SER A 118 10.65 -11.10 -12.79
CA SER A 118 11.18 -11.70 -14.01
C SER A 118 10.11 -12.44 -14.80
N GLU A 119 10.18 -12.35 -16.15
CA GLU A 119 9.52 -13.37 -16.97
C GLU A 119 10.12 -14.75 -16.69
N GLY A 120 9.29 -15.78 -16.83
CA GLY A 120 9.73 -17.17 -16.78
C GLY A 120 10.12 -17.68 -18.16
N GLY A 121 11.18 -18.49 -18.24
CA GLY A 121 11.62 -19.11 -19.49
C GLY A 121 13.12 -19.14 -19.65
N GLU A 122 13.55 -19.49 -20.88
CA GLU A 122 14.97 -19.61 -21.26
C GLU A 122 15.34 -18.57 -22.31
N VAL A 123 16.46 -17.88 -22.08
CA VAL A 123 17.06 -16.95 -23.05
C VAL A 123 18.55 -17.19 -23.18
N THR A 124 19.06 -17.13 -24.41
CA THR A 124 20.49 -17.24 -24.72
C THR A 124 20.97 -15.98 -25.41
N GLY A 125 22.09 -15.43 -24.99
CA GLY A 125 22.69 -14.25 -25.59
C GLY A 125 24.08 -13.96 -25.08
N GLU A 126 24.79 -13.12 -25.83
CA GLU A 126 26.09 -12.57 -25.37
C GLU A 126 25.88 -11.58 -24.22
N LEU A 127 26.84 -11.54 -23.32
CA LEU A 127 26.82 -10.61 -22.19
C LEU A 127 27.32 -9.22 -22.59
N VAL A 128 26.71 -8.20 -22.01
CA VAL A 128 27.12 -6.80 -22.11
C VAL A 128 27.04 -6.16 -20.73
N PHE A 129 28.14 -5.63 -20.22
CA PHE A 129 28.16 -4.86 -18.99
C PHE A 129 27.80 -3.41 -19.27
N VAL A 130 26.77 -2.90 -18.63
CA VAL A 130 26.24 -1.53 -18.81
C VAL A 130 26.29 -0.69 -17.52
N GLY A 131 27.22 -1.01 -16.62
CA GLY A 131 27.34 -0.32 -15.35
C GLY A 131 26.07 -0.45 -14.52
N TYR A 132 25.52 0.66 -14.07
CA TYR A 132 24.32 0.66 -13.23
C TYR A 132 23.01 0.47 -14.00
N GLY A 133 22.99 0.46 -15.32
CA GLY A 133 21.77 0.27 -16.12
C GLY A 133 20.74 1.38 -15.95
N LEU A 134 21.19 2.59 -15.61
CA LEU A 134 20.33 3.74 -15.36
C LEU A 134 20.03 4.50 -16.65
N VAL A 135 18.83 5.06 -16.71
CA VAL A 135 18.41 6.04 -17.73
C VAL A 135 17.73 7.19 -17.00
N VAL A 136 18.43 8.32 -16.93
CA VAL A 136 17.94 9.53 -16.29
C VAL A 136 17.62 10.54 -17.41
N PRO A 137 16.37 10.94 -17.58
CA PRO A 137 16.01 12.00 -18.53
C PRO A 137 16.72 13.32 -18.24
N GLU A 138 16.86 14.16 -19.24
CA GLU A 138 17.44 15.48 -19.03
C GLU A 138 16.63 16.27 -18.01
N THR A 139 17.30 16.63 -16.91
CA THR A 139 16.72 17.38 -15.80
C THR A 139 17.78 18.37 -15.33
N ASP A 140 17.46 19.67 -15.32
CA ASP A 140 18.36 20.74 -14.88
C ASP A 140 19.75 20.74 -15.54
N GLY A 141 19.82 20.32 -16.82
CA GLY A 141 21.06 20.26 -17.58
C GLY A 141 21.91 19.01 -17.34
N PHE A 142 21.40 18.03 -16.60
CA PHE A 142 21.99 16.72 -16.39
C PHE A 142 21.16 15.62 -17.04
N SER A 143 21.82 14.69 -17.73
CA SER A 143 21.22 13.44 -18.21
C SER A 143 22.19 12.29 -18.08
N TYR A 144 21.69 11.09 -17.91
CA TYR A 144 22.52 9.88 -17.83
C TYR A 144 21.83 8.73 -18.57
N ASP A 145 22.58 8.05 -19.45
CA ASP A 145 22.09 6.85 -20.13
C ASP A 145 23.19 5.81 -20.21
N SER A 146 23.09 4.76 -19.39
CA SER A 146 24.01 3.62 -19.36
C SER A 146 24.14 2.91 -20.71
N TYR A 147 23.21 3.11 -21.62
CA TYR A 147 23.11 2.41 -22.91
C TYR A 147 23.53 3.28 -24.10
N ALA A 148 23.84 4.56 -23.89
CA ALA A 148 24.02 5.53 -24.96
C ALA A 148 25.04 5.13 -26.05
N THR A 149 26.05 4.35 -25.68
CA THR A 149 27.14 3.94 -26.59
C THR A 149 27.25 2.44 -26.78
N THR A 150 26.31 1.65 -26.23
CA THR A 150 26.40 0.18 -26.16
C THR A 150 25.18 -0.46 -26.78
N ASN A 151 25.36 -1.29 -27.81
CA ASN A 151 24.26 -2.04 -28.41
C ASN A 151 23.94 -3.27 -27.55
N VAL A 152 22.70 -3.34 -27.04
CA VAL A 152 22.23 -4.43 -26.19
C VAL A 152 21.13 -5.28 -26.84
N THR A 153 20.82 -5.01 -28.12
CA THR A 153 19.78 -5.75 -28.84
C THR A 153 20.13 -7.24 -28.91
N ASP A 154 19.17 -8.09 -28.51
CA ASP A 154 19.29 -9.56 -28.42
C ASP A 154 20.39 -10.05 -27.48
N LYS A 155 20.91 -9.19 -26.59
CA LYS A 155 21.96 -9.54 -25.62
C LYS A 155 21.39 -9.59 -24.20
N ILE A 156 22.17 -10.21 -23.29
CA ILE A 156 21.86 -10.23 -21.86
C ILE A 156 22.72 -9.15 -21.18
N VAL A 157 22.07 -8.14 -20.61
CA VAL A 157 22.78 -7.08 -19.93
C VAL A 157 23.17 -7.49 -18.52
N VAL A 158 24.40 -7.14 -18.10
CA VAL A 158 24.86 -7.25 -16.72
C VAL A 158 24.85 -5.86 -16.10
N VAL A 159 24.08 -5.70 -15.03
CA VAL A 159 23.91 -4.41 -14.34
C VAL A 159 24.31 -4.50 -12.88
N LEU A 160 24.89 -3.43 -12.37
CA LEU A 160 25.09 -3.23 -10.94
C LEU A 160 23.77 -2.87 -10.25
N ARG A 161 23.56 -3.40 -9.05
CA ARG A 161 22.48 -2.94 -8.19
C ARG A 161 22.77 -1.53 -7.71
N TYR A 162 21.73 -0.80 -7.25
CA TYR A 162 21.78 0.56 -6.76
C TYR A 162 22.17 1.56 -7.86
N PHE A 163 23.01 2.53 -7.56
CA PHE A 163 23.44 3.63 -8.43
C PHE A 163 24.89 4.01 -8.09
N PRO A 164 25.54 4.91 -8.85
CA PRO A 164 26.95 5.27 -8.64
C PRO A 164 27.25 5.69 -7.20
N GLU A 165 28.13 4.96 -6.52
CA GLU A 165 28.38 5.09 -5.07
C GLU A 165 29.07 6.42 -4.70
N ASP A 166 29.90 6.96 -5.60
CA ASP A 166 30.66 8.20 -5.35
C ASP A 166 29.87 9.46 -5.80
N SER A 167 28.61 9.30 -6.25
CA SER A 167 27.74 10.44 -6.57
C SER A 167 27.29 11.17 -5.30
N GLU A 168 27.12 12.49 -5.41
CA GLU A 168 26.79 13.36 -4.28
C GLU A 168 25.64 14.33 -4.61
N GLY A 169 24.99 14.87 -3.57
CA GLY A 169 23.98 15.92 -3.68
C GLY A 169 22.82 15.58 -4.61
N ASP A 170 22.38 16.57 -5.39
CA ASP A 170 21.22 16.45 -6.29
C ASP A 170 21.37 15.33 -7.33
N ILE A 171 22.60 15.08 -7.81
CA ILE A 171 22.88 14.01 -8.77
C ILE A 171 22.65 12.64 -8.13
N ARG A 172 23.04 12.48 -6.87
CA ARG A 172 22.79 11.24 -6.13
C ARG A 172 21.30 11.01 -5.94
N ALA A 173 20.55 12.04 -5.54
CA ALA A 173 19.10 11.98 -5.44
C ALA A 173 18.44 11.59 -6.76
N LEU A 174 18.91 12.20 -7.85
CA LEU A 174 18.40 11.91 -9.19
C LEU A 174 18.68 10.46 -9.61
N PHE A 175 19.89 9.93 -9.35
CA PHE A 175 20.21 8.53 -9.60
C PHE A 175 19.34 7.57 -8.77
N SER A 176 19.15 7.86 -7.48
CA SER A 176 18.31 7.06 -6.60
C SER A 176 16.91 6.88 -7.19
N ARG A 177 16.30 7.96 -7.64
CA ARG A 177 14.97 7.98 -8.24
C ARG A 177 14.78 7.02 -9.41
N TYR A 178 15.82 6.78 -10.20
CA TYR A 178 15.78 5.90 -11.38
C TYR A 178 16.46 4.55 -11.16
N SER A 179 16.81 4.18 -9.92
CA SER A 179 17.64 3.03 -9.59
C SER A 179 16.89 1.73 -9.33
N SER A 180 15.55 1.75 -9.26
CA SER A 180 14.78 0.54 -8.98
C SER A 180 15.06 -0.54 -10.04
N LEU A 181 15.08 -1.81 -9.61
CA LEU A 181 15.38 -2.92 -10.52
C LEU A 181 14.34 -3.07 -11.63
N ARG A 182 13.07 -2.76 -11.36
CA ARG A 182 12.00 -2.74 -12.37
C ARG A 182 12.24 -1.67 -13.42
N PHE A 183 12.68 -0.47 -12.98
CA PHE A 183 13.01 0.60 -13.91
C PHE A 183 14.19 0.20 -14.82
N LYS A 184 15.25 -0.40 -14.25
CA LYS A 184 16.40 -0.91 -15.02
C LYS A 184 15.98 -2.01 -16.00
N ALA A 185 15.13 -2.94 -15.59
CA ALA A 185 14.58 -3.99 -16.45
C ALA A 185 13.75 -3.40 -17.61
N GLY A 186 12.90 -2.43 -17.31
CA GLY A 186 12.13 -1.69 -18.33
C GLY A 186 13.03 -0.96 -19.32
N ALA A 187 14.08 -0.29 -18.82
CA ALA A 187 15.06 0.41 -19.65
C ALA A 187 15.86 -0.53 -20.57
N ALA A 188 16.28 -1.70 -20.05
CA ALA A 188 16.95 -2.74 -20.82
C ALA A 188 16.04 -3.30 -21.92
N ARG A 189 14.80 -3.68 -21.57
CA ARG A 189 13.80 -4.17 -22.50
C ARG A 189 13.50 -3.18 -23.63
N GLN A 190 13.27 -1.91 -23.29
CA GLN A 190 12.99 -0.87 -24.30
C GLN A 190 14.12 -0.70 -25.33
N ARG A 191 15.34 -1.11 -24.97
CA ARG A 191 16.53 -1.08 -25.84
C ARG A 191 16.80 -2.41 -26.53
N GLY A 192 15.87 -3.37 -26.41
CA GLY A 192 15.94 -4.67 -27.08
C GLY A 192 16.81 -5.71 -26.38
N ALA A 193 17.18 -5.52 -25.11
CA ALA A 193 17.90 -6.56 -24.36
C ALA A 193 17.00 -7.80 -24.19
N ALA A 194 17.58 -8.97 -24.38
CA ALA A 194 16.90 -10.25 -24.27
C ALA A 194 16.78 -10.73 -22.81
N GLY A 195 17.68 -10.30 -21.94
CA GLY A 195 17.69 -10.63 -20.51
C GLY A 195 18.53 -9.65 -19.69
N MET A 196 18.40 -9.76 -18.35
CA MET A 196 19.14 -8.92 -17.40
C MET A 196 19.69 -9.76 -16.24
N LEU A 197 20.98 -9.61 -15.98
CA LEU A 197 21.64 -10.15 -14.80
C LEU A 197 22.02 -8.98 -13.87
N VAL A 198 21.62 -9.09 -12.60
CA VAL A 198 21.92 -8.07 -11.56
C VAL A 198 22.97 -8.60 -10.62
N VAL A 199 23.99 -7.82 -10.36
CA VAL A 199 25.03 -8.11 -9.35
C VAL A 199 25.15 -6.97 -8.35
N ILE A 200 25.31 -7.31 -7.08
CA ILE A 200 25.68 -6.33 -6.05
C ILE A 200 27.21 -6.20 -6.07
N GLY A 201 27.67 -5.06 -6.51
CA GLY A 201 29.09 -4.81 -6.72
C GLY A 201 29.89 -4.79 -5.41
N PRO A 202 31.22 -5.00 -5.48
CA PRO A 202 32.07 -5.11 -4.29
C PRO A 202 32.21 -3.83 -3.46
N ARG A 203 31.81 -2.67 -3.99
CA ARG A 203 31.81 -1.39 -3.28
C ARG A 203 30.45 -1.00 -2.74
N SER A 204 29.40 -1.75 -3.09
CA SER A 204 28.03 -1.47 -2.69
C SER A 204 27.68 -2.14 -1.36
N PRO A 205 26.66 -1.65 -0.64
CA PRO A 205 26.07 -2.37 0.51
C PRO A 205 25.69 -3.81 0.15
N ASN A 206 25.89 -4.77 1.06
CA ASN A 206 25.62 -6.20 0.83
C ASN A 206 26.39 -6.80 -0.36
N ALA A 207 27.65 -6.36 -0.58
CA ALA A 207 28.51 -6.75 -1.68
C ALA A 207 28.51 -8.25 -1.95
N GLY A 208 28.23 -8.64 -3.18
CA GLY A 208 28.24 -10.03 -3.63
C GLY A 208 27.05 -10.90 -3.21
N ALA A 209 26.15 -10.39 -2.39
CA ALA A 209 24.92 -11.09 -2.04
C ALA A 209 23.93 -11.15 -3.23
N LEU A 210 23.02 -12.10 -3.20
CA LEU A 210 21.89 -12.12 -4.13
C LEU A 210 20.84 -11.10 -3.69
N VAL A 211 20.13 -10.55 -4.66
CA VAL A 211 18.93 -9.74 -4.40
C VAL A 211 17.88 -10.66 -3.78
N PRO A 212 17.29 -10.30 -2.61
CA PRO A 212 16.20 -11.06 -2.04
C PRO A 212 14.99 -11.11 -3.01
N MET A 213 14.27 -12.23 -3.01
CA MET A 213 12.93 -12.26 -3.60
C MET A 213 11.99 -11.68 -2.55
N THR A 214 11.76 -10.39 -2.62
CA THR A 214 10.77 -9.73 -1.77
C THR A 214 9.37 -10.03 -2.29
N GLY A 215 8.39 -10.00 -1.38
CA GLY A 215 6.98 -10.14 -1.72
C GLY A 215 6.38 -8.94 -2.48
N ASP A 216 7.21 -8.26 -3.30
CA ASP A 216 6.74 -7.20 -4.20
C ASP A 216 5.68 -7.78 -5.15
N THR A 217 4.44 -7.76 -4.67
CA THR A 217 3.26 -8.33 -5.31
C THR A 217 2.72 -7.44 -6.42
N ALA A 218 3.16 -6.19 -6.47
CA ALA A 218 2.70 -5.24 -7.47
C ALA A 218 3.32 -5.57 -8.84
N VAL A 219 2.53 -6.17 -9.70
CA VAL A 219 2.78 -6.40 -11.13
C VAL A 219 3.78 -7.52 -11.43
N ALA A 220 3.25 -8.71 -11.71
CA ALA A 220 3.93 -9.71 -12.53
C ALA A 220 4.31 -9.08 -13.89
N ASP A 221 5.34 -9.63 -14.51
CA ASP A 221 5.71 -9.45 -15.92
C ASP A 221 6.36 -8.12 -16.28
N SER A 222 7.68 -8.08 -16.04
CA SER A 222 8.53 -7.00 -16.56
C SER A 222 8.71 -7.04 -18.08
N GLY A 223 8.26 -8.13 -18.73
CA GLY A 223 8.48 -8.40 -20.16
C GLY A 223 9.94 -8.70 -20.51
N ILE A 224 10.76 -9.07 -19.52
CA ILE A 224 12.17 -9.46 -19.70
C ILE A 224 12.57 -10.49 -18.63
N MET A 225 13.37 -11.48 -19.00
CA MET A 225 13.95 -12.41 -18.05
C MET A 225 15.07 -11.73 -17.24
N ALA A 226 14.96 -11.77 -15.92
CA ALA A 226 15.87 -11.09 -15.04
C ALA A 226 16.26 -11.96 -13.83
N ALA A 227 17.55 -12.05 -13.55
CA ALA A 227 18.05 -12.80 -12.41
C ALA A 227 19.16 -12.04 -11.65
N SER A 228 19.26 -12.27 -10.35
CA SER A 228 20.40 -11.88 -9.54
C SER A 228 21.48 -12.96 -9.58
N ILE A 229 22.72 -12.55 -9.70
CA ILE A 229 23.89 -13.43 -9.61
C ILE A 229 24.77 -13.01 -8.44
N SER A 230 25.39 -14.01 -7.77
CA SER A 230 26.29 -13.74 -6.67
C SER A 230 27.59 -13.08 -7.15
N GLY A 231 28.29 -12.40 -6.24
CA GLY A 231 29.60 -11.82 -6.52
C GLY A 231 30.61 -12.86 -7.05
N ALA A 232 30.52 -14.11 -6.59
CA ALA A 232 31.39 -15.21 -7.07
C ALA A 232 31.09 -15.57 -8.53
N VAL A 233 29.81 -15.65 -8.92
CA VAL A 233 29.40 -15.88 -10.30
C VAL A 233 29.84 -14.73 -11.20
N ALA A 234 29.59 -13.49 -10.76
CA ALA A 234 30.01 -12.30 -11.50
C ALA A 234 31.55 -12.25 -11.68
N ALA A 235 32.32 -12.54 -10.64
CA ALA A 235 33.76 -12.61 -10.75
C ALA A 235 34.22 -13.66 -11.76
N ALA A 236 33.63 -14.87 -11.73
CA ALA A 236 33.91 -15.94 -12.70
C ALA A 236 33.58 -15.54 -14.14
N LEU A 237 32.53 -14.76 -14.39
CA LEU A 237 32.23 -14.21 -15.70
C LEU A 237 33.25 -13.13 -16.12
N PHE A 238 33.63 -12.23 -15.21
CA PHE A 238 34.61 -11.18 -15.49
C PHE A 238 36.02 -11.75 -15.73
N ASP A 239 36.40 -12.86 -15.08
CA ASP A 239 37.68 -13.54 -15.30
C ASP A 239 37.83 -14.08 -16.75
N LEU A 240 36.72 -14.21 -17.48
CA LEU A 240 36.74 -14.57 -18.91
C LEU A 240 36.93 -13.34 -19.83
N VAL A 241 36.89 -12.13 -19.30
CA VAL A 241 37.02 -10.87 -20.05
C VAL A 241 38.47 -10.34 -19.87
N PRO A 242 39.27 -10.26 -20.93
CA PRO A 242 40.65 -9.77 -20.81
C PRO A 242 40.71 -8.38 -20.15
N ASP A 243 41.62 -8.20 -19.22
CA ASP A 243 41.96 -6.93 -18.58
C ASP A 243 40.80 -6.25 -17.84
N ARG A 244 39.75 -7.01 -17.43
CA ARG A 244 38.59 -6.50 -16.71
C ARG A 244 38.34 -7.28 -15.43
N THR A 245 38.02 -6.58 -14.36
CA THR A 245 37.47 -7.14 -13.11
C THR A 245 36.20 -6.39 -12.73
N LEU A 246 35.29 -7.05 -12.02
CA LEU A 246 34.06 -6.40 -11.54
C LEU A 246 34.36 -5.17 -10.68
N ALA A 247 35.40 -5.27 -9.80
CA ALA A 247 35.77 -4.16 -8.92
C ALA A 247 36.32 -2.94 -9.69
N ALA A 248 37.17 -3.17 -10.72
CA ALA A 248 37.64 -2.08 -11.54
C ALA A 248 36.53 -1.47 -12.39
N ALA A 249 35.65 -2.30 -12.95
CA ALA A 249 34.53 -1.84 -13.72
C ALA A 249 33.55 -1.00 -12.84
N GLN A 250 33.22 -1.47 -11.65
CA GLN A 250 32.38 -0.68 -10.74
C GLN A 250 33.02 0.67 -10.42
N LEU A 251 34.32 0.72 -10.10
CA LEU A 251 35.00 1.96 -9.77
C LEU A 251 34.96 2.99 -10.91
N GLU A 252 34.99 2.54 -12.18
CA GLU A 252 34.84 3.44 -13.34
C GLU A 252 33.44 4.11 -13.36
N PHE A 253 32.40 3.35 -13.00
CA PHE A 253 31.00 3.83 -13.02
C PHE A 253 30.58 4.57 -11.74
N ASP A 254 31.27 4.36 -10.62
CA ASP A 254 30.91 4.95 -9.32
C ASP A 254 30.96 6.49 -9.32
N SER A 255 31.76 7.07 -10.20
CA SER A 255 31.83 8.53 -10.37
C SER A 255 30.54 9.17 -10.87
N GLY A 256 29.56 8.38 -11.39
CA GLY A 256 28.36 8.90 -12.02
C GLY A 256 28.62 9.70 -13.31
N ASN A 257 29.80 9.57 -13.89
CA ASN A 257 30.16 10.28 -15.12
C ASN A 257 29.36 9.69 -16.32
N PRO A 258 28.50 10.47 -16.99
CA PRO A 258 27.67 9.99 -18.11
C PRO A 258 28.47 9.58 -19.36
N HIS A 259 29.76 9.85 -19.38
CA HIS A 259 30.66 9.48 -20.50
C HIS A 259 31.36 8.12 -20.29
N VAL A 260 31.14 7.46 -19.17
CA VAL A 260 31.64 6.09 -18.96
C VAL A 260 30.77 5.12 -19.74
N ALA A 261 31.39 4.46 -20.72
CA ALA A 261 30.69 3.53 -21.61
C ALA A 261 30.67 2.11 -21.04
N GLY A 262 29.56 1.40 -21.26
CA GLY A 262 29.50 -0.04 -21.11
C GLY A 262 30.42 -0.75 -22.08
N PHE A 263 30.63 -2.04 -21.90
CA PHE A 263 31.48 -2.85 -22.77
C PHE A 263 30.93 -4.24 -23.02
N GLU A 264 31.26 -4.78 -24.18
CA GLU A 264 30.89 -6.15 -24.56
C GLU A 264 31.72 -7.15 -23.75
N MET A 265 31.05 -8.16 -23.26
CA MET A 265 31.68 -9.35 -22.68
C MET A 265 31.44 -10.49 -23.70
N PRO A 266 32.49 -10.92 -24.43
CA PRO A 266 32.34 -11.93 -25.49
C PRO A 266 32.10 -13.33 -24.89
N ILE A 267 31.06 -13.45 -24.12
CA ILE A 267 30.66 -14.63 -23.37
C ILE A 267 29.19 -14.85 -23.67
N GLU A 268 28.85 -15.98 -24.25
CA GLU A 268 27.45 -16.37 -24.47
C GLU A 268 26.95 -17.22 -23.31
N VAL A 269 25.83 -16.84 -22.74
CA VAL A 269 25.18 -17.57 -21.64
C VAL A 269 23.73 -17.89 -21.96
N THR A 270 23.24 -18.94 -21.33
CA THR A 270 21.80 -19.24 -21.26
C THR A 270 21.33 -18.98 -19.84
N LEU A 271 20.36 -18.10 -19.68
CA LEU A 271 19.60 -17.89 -18.46
C LEU A 271 18.27 -18.66 -18.57
N ASP A 272 18.02 -19.56 -17.64
CA ASP A 272 16.74 -20.22 -17.44
C ASP A 272 16.14 -19.65 -16.15
N ALA A 273 15.23 -18.70 -16.28
CA ALA A 273 14.60 -18.02 -15.16
C ALA A 273 13.30 -18.72 -14.77
N GLN A 274 13.20 -19.18 -13.54
CA GLN A 274 12.05 -19.92 -13.03
C GLN A 274 11.46 -19.17 -11.83
N VAL A 275 10.31 -18.51 -12.04
CA VAL A 275 9.58 -17.82 -10.96
C VAL A 275 8.28 -18.56 -10.69
N ILE A 276 8.16 -19.07 -9.48
CA ILE A 276 6.91 -19.66 -8.99
C ILE A 276 6.13 -18.55 -8.30
N ARG A 277 4.96 -18.21 -8.84
CA ARG A 277 4.03 -17.24 -8.24
C ARG A 277 2.84 -17.98 -7.67
N GLU A 278 2.71 -17.92 -6.36
CA GLU A 278 1.53 -18.47 -5.70
C GLU A 278 0.36 -17.52 -5.92
N GLN A 279 -0.59 -17.93 -6.75
CA GLN A 279 -1.84 -17.19 -6.92
C GLN A 279 -2.74 -17.46 -5.72
N ARG A 280 -3.20 -16.39 -5.09
CA ARG A 280 -4.14 -16.42 -3.98
C ARG A 280 -5.40 -15.63 -4.34
N THR A 281 -6.47 -15.91 -3.62
CA THR A 281 -7.73 -15.18 -3.76
C THR A 281 -7.94 -14.34 -2.50
N GLY A 282 -8.06 -13.03 -2.69
CA GLY A 282 -8.59 -12.11 -1.70
C GLY A 282 -10.06 -11.83 -1.95
N HIS A 283 -10.74 -11.22 -1.00
CA HIS A 283 -12.14 -10.83 -1.16
C HIS A 283 -12.35 -9.41 -0.65
N ASN A 284 -12.92 -8.55 -1.48
CA ASN A 284 -13.57 -7.35 -0.98
C ASN A 284 -14.94 -7.71 -0.44
N VAL A 285 -15.41 -7.01 0.59
CA VAL A 285 -16.80 -7.11 1.06
C VAL A 285 -17.51 -5.85 0.64
N VAL A 286 -18.58 -5.98 -0.15
CA VAL A 286 -19.30 -4.82 -0.71
C VAL A 286 -20.79 -5.04 -0.59
N ALA A 287 -21.48 -4.02 -0.08
CA ALA A 287 -22.92 -4.01 0.13
C ALA A 287 -23.57 -2.76 -0.47
N TYR A 288 -24.87 -2.81 -0.57
CA TYR A 288 -25.66 -1.79 -1.20
C TYR A 288 -26.90 -1.46 -0.37
N LEU A 289 -27.13 -0.18 -0.13
CA LEU A 289 -28.36 0.37 0.39
C LEU A 289 -29.13 1.01 -0.77
N PRO A 290 -30.28 0.48 -1.19
CA PRO A 290 -31.05 1.03 -2.31
C PRO A 290 -31.56 2.45 -2.02
N PRO A 291 -31.82 3.28 -3.05
CA PRO A 291 -32.48 4.56 -2.86
C PRO A 291 -33.91 4.34 -2.33
N THR A 292 -34.38 5.24 -1.46
CA THR A 292 -35.73 5.20 -0.89
C THR A 292 -36.73 5.97 -1.74
N SER A 293 -36.25 6.85 -2.62
CA SER A 293 -37.05 7.63 -3.55
C SER A 293 -36.75 7.24 -5.00
N GLY A 294 -37.78 7.10 -5.83
CA GLY A 294 -37.65 6.63 -7.23
C GLY A 294 -37.09 7.67 -8.19
N HIS A 295 -36.07 8.41 -7.81
CA HIS A 295 -35.44 9.41 -8.67
C HIS A 295 -34.36 8.75 -9.55
N SER A 296 -34.41 9.06 -10.86
CA SER A 296 -33.30 8.77 -11.77
C SER A 296 -32.31 9.91 -11.68
N VAL A 297 -31.11 9.65 -11.21
CA VAL A 297 -30.01 10.62 -11.08
C VAL A 297 -28.81 10.14 -11.88
N GLU A 298 -28.04 11.09 -12.41
CA GLU A 298 -26.72 10.80 -12.98
C GLU A 298 -25.75 10.42 -11.86
N LYS A 299 -24.87 9.45 -12.11
CA LYS A 299 -23.96 8.88 -11.11
C LYS A 299 -24.71 8.47 -9.83
N PRO A 300 -25.46 7.36 -9.86
CA PRO A 300 -26.48 7.07 -8.85
C PRO A 300 -25.94 6.61 -7.50
N TYR A 301 -24.63 6.42 -7.33
CA TYR A 301 -24.10 5.85 -6.10
C TYR A 301 -23.20 6.84 -5.35
N VAL A 302 -23.39 6.92 -4.04
CA VAL A 302 -22.41 7.45 -3.10
C VAL A 302 -21.75 6.25 -2.43
N MET A 303 -20.42 6.25 -2.32
CA MET A 303 -19.67 5.11 -1.81
C MET A 303 -18.88 5.49 -0.57
N LEU A 304 -18.92 4.65 0.46
CA LEU A 304 -18.10 4.75 1.66
C LEU A 304 -17.25 3.51 1.75
N GLY A 305 -16.00 3.64 2.19
CA GLY A 305 -15.13 2.48 2.33
C GLY A 305 -14.04 2.62 3.38
N ALA A 306 -13.48 1.46 3.75
CA ALA A 306 -12.34 1.29 4.62
C ALA A 306 -11.67 -0.05 4.25
N HIS A 307 -10.35 -0.18 4.43
CA HIS A 307 -9.75 -1.50 4.35
C HIS A 307 -9.98 -2.28 5.64
N TYR A 308 -9.98 -3.62 5.54
CA TYR A 308 -10.23 -4.48 6.68
C TYR A 308 -9.14 -5.54 6.91
N ASP A 309 -8.13 -5.57 6.03
CA ASP A 309 -6.90 -6.32 6.26
C ASP A 309 -5.94 -5.55 7.16
N HIS A 310 -4.91 -6.25 7.67
CA HIS A 310 -3.77 -5.66 8.35
C HIS A 310 -2.57 -6.63 8.27
N LEU A 311 -1.50 -6.38 9.04
CA LEU A 311 -0.17 -6.96 8.85
C LEU A 311 0.02 -8.39 9.41
N GLY A 312 -1.01 -9.04 9.94
CA GLY A 312 -0.84 -10.39 10.50
C GLY A 312 0.07 -10.43 11.72
N ARG A 313 1.18 -11.16 11.60
CA ARG A 313 2.25 -11.17 12.61
C ARG A 313 3.47 -10.33 12.21
N GLY A 314 3.22 -9.32 11.43
CA GLY A 314 4.23 -8.42 10.90
C GLY A 314 4.84 -8.89 9.59
N ASP A 315 4.93 -7.99 8.65
CA ASP A 315 5.59 -8.14 7.35
C ASP A 315 6.67 -7.08 7.16
N GLU A 316 7.05 -6.79 5.91
CA GLU A 316 8.06 -5.77 5.58
C GLU A 316 7.63 -4.34 5.96
N SER A 317 6.35 -4.08 6.14
CA SER A 317 5.80 -2.77 6.55
C SER A 317 5.69 -2.60 8.07
N SER A 318 5.89 -3.68 8.84
CA SER A 318 5.84 -3.65 10.31
C SER A 318 6.87 -2.69 10.92
N LEU A 319 6.44 -1.91 11.89
CA LEU A 319 7.27 -1.05 12.73
C LEU A 319 7.47 -1.64 14.14
N ALA A 320 7.28 -2.95 14.29
CA ALA A 320 7.52 -3.67 15.54
C ALA A 320 8.97 -3.51 16.01
N LYS A 321 9.15 -3.35 17.32
CA LYS A 321 10.47 -3.38 17.93
C LYS A 321 11.01 -4.82 17.97
N ALA A 322 12.31 -4.98 18.19
CA ALA A 322 12.96 -6.27 18.22
C ALA A 322 12.29 -7.28 19.19
N GLU A 323 11.77 -6.80 20.32
CA GLU A 323 11.04 -7.62 21.29
C GLU A 323 9.60 -7.96 20.90
N GLU A 324 9.05 -7.29 19.89
CA GLU A 324 7.66 -7.43 19.40
C GLU A 324 7.59 -8.25 18.11
N VAL A 325 8.73 -8.64 17.54
CA VAL A 325 8.78 -9.37 16.26
C VAL A 325 8.04 -10.70 16.36
N GLY A 326 7.05 -10.89 15.49
CA GLY A 326 6.18 -12.06 15.45
C GLY A 326 4.94 -11.98 16.34
N ASP A 327 4.75 -10.90 17.09
CA ASP A 327 3.51 -10.62 17.79
C ASP A 327 2.38 -10.28 16.80
N VAL A 328 1.14 -10.46 17.23
CA VAL A 328 -0.03 -10.17 16.40
C VAL A 328 -0.18 -8.65 16.26
N HIS A 329 -0.28 -8.16 15.03
CA HIS A 329 -0.62 -6.78 14.72
C HIS A 329 -2.14 -6.67 14.63
N ASN A 330 -2.78 -6.21 15.70
CA ASN A 330 -4.24 -6.16 15.79
C ASN A 330 -4.86 -5.07 14.94
N GLY A 331 -4.14 -3.98 14.65
CA GLY A 331 -4.61 -2.91 13.77
C GLY A 331 -5.95 -2.34 14.19
N ALA A 332 -6.04 -1.87 15.44
CA ALA A 332 -7.30 -1.37 15.98
C ALA A 332 -7.67 -0.01 15.38
N ASP A 333 -6.69 0.89 15.27
CA ASP A 333 -6.90 2.13 14.52
C ASP A 333 -6.70 1.89 13.03
N ASP A 334 -5.69 1.12 12.67
CA ASP A 334 -5.36 0.76 11.31
C ASP A 334 -5.77 -0.71 10.97
N ASN A 335 -6.98 -1.04 10.41
CA ASN A 335 -8.04 -0.05 10.18
C ASN A 335 -9.40 -0.60 10.64
N ALA A 336 -9.42 -1.30 11.82
CA ALA A 336 -10.69 -1.72 12.40
C ALA A 336 -11.58 -0.51 12.76
N SER A 337 -10.96 0.65 13.06
CA SER A 337 -11.66 1.90 13.35
C SER A 337 -12.44 2.40 12.12
N GLY A 338 -11.82 2.40 10.94
CA GLY A 338 -12.47 2.78 9.68
C GLY A 338 -13.60 1.83 9.32
N VAL A 339 -13.39 0.52 9.44
CA VAL A 339 -14.45 -0.48 9.22
C VAL A 339 -15.65 -0.22 10.13
N ALA A 340 -15.41 -0.04 11.43
CA ALA A 340 -16.48 0.22 12.39
C ALA A 340 -17.19 1.55 12.11
N ALA A 341 -16.47 2.57 11.64
CA ALA A 341 -17.05 3.86 11.24
C ALA A 341 -17.94 3.72 10.00
N VAL A 342 -17.52 2.97 8.98
CA VAL A 342 -18.33 2.72 7.77
C VAL A 342 -19.59 1.93 8.10
N LEU A 343 -19.50 0.91 8.97
CA LEU A 343 -20.68 0.16 9.43
C LEU A 343 -21.67 1.06 10.18
N ALA A 344 -21.18 1.90 11.10
CA ALA A 344 -22.02 2.84 11.85
C ALA A 344 -22.65 3.90 10.94
N ALA A 345 -21.87 4.46 10.01
CA ALA A 345 -22.39 5.39 9.00
C ALA A 345 -23.45 4.73 8.10
N GLY A 346 -23.23 3.48 7.71
CA GLY A 346 -24.18 2.67 6.96
C GLY A 346 -25.51 2.48 7.70
N ALA A 347 -25.46 2.19 9.00
CA ALA A 347 -26.65 2.07 9.84
C ALA A 347 -27.45 3.39 9.93
N GLU A 348 -26.78 4.53 10.08
CA GLU A 348 -27.43 5.85 10.05
C GLU A 348 -28.05 6.12 8.68
N LEU A 349 -27.30 5.86 7.59
CA LEU A 349 -27.77 6.06 6.22
C LEU A 349 -28.96 5.16 5.87
N ALA A 350 -28.99 3.92 6.39
CA ALA A 350 -30.12 3.01 6.19
C ALA A 350 -31.45 3.58 6.68
N ALA A 351 -31.41 4.38 7.75
CA ALA A 351 -32.59 5.01 8.35
C ALA A 351 -33.03 6.32 7.66
N LEU A 352 -32.23 6.86 6.72
CA LEU A 352 -32.49 8.16 6.08
C LEU A 352 -33.11 8.01 4.68
N ASP A 353 -33.84 9.05 4.24
CA ASP A 353 -34.27 9.14 2.85
C ASP A 353 -33.10 9.44 1.92
N ARG A 354 -32.99 8.66 0.84
CA ARG A 354 -31.91 8.71 -0.14
C ARG A 354 -32.46 8.76 -1.56
N ALA A 355 -31.99 9.72 -2.36
CA ALA A 355 -32.25 9.77 -3.80
C ALA A 355 -31.24 8.92 -4.58
N ARG A 356 -30.05 8.72 -4.01
CA ARG A 356 -28.97 7.86 -4.54
C ARG A 356 -28.85 6.60 -3.69
N GLY A 357 -28.48 5.49 -4.30
CA GLY A 357 -28.04 4.32 -3.56
C GLY A 357 -26.69 4.56 -2.86
N VAL A 358 -26.47 3.86 -1.76
CA VAL A 358 -25.18 3.93 -1.04
C VAL A 358 -24.50 2.60 -1.11
N ILE A 359 -23.23 2.60 -1.53
CA ILE A 359 -22.35 1.44 -1.52
C ILE A 359 -21.48 1.52 -0.26
N LEU A 360 -21.42 0.42 0.48
CA LEU A 360 -20.51 0.24 1.61
C LEU A 360 -19.47 -0.80 1.19
N SER A 361 -18.20 -0.40 1.18
CA SER A 361 -17.10 -1.22 0.68
C SER A 361 -16.03 -1.41 1.75
N PHE A 362 -15.54 -2.64 1.82
CA PHE A 362 -14.47 -3.02 2.74
C PHE A 362 -13.42 -3.73 1.92
N TRP A 363 -12.25 -3.12 1.84
CA TRP A 363 -11.16 -3.53 0.95
C TRP A 363 -10.24 -4.52 1.64
N SER A 364 -9.72 -5.48 0.89
CA SER A 364 -8.65 -6.38 1.33
C SER A 364 -7.41 -6.13 0.48
N GLY A 365 -6.24 -6.31 1.06
CA GLY A 365 -4.98 -6.11 0.35
C GLY A 365 -4.59 -4.64 0.17
N GLU A 366 -5.06 -3.77 1.04
CA GLU A 366 -4.61 -2.37 1.12
C GLU A 366 -3.14 -2.33 1.50
N GLU A 367 -2.78 -3.00 2.60
CA GLU A 367 -1.45 -3.07 3.20
C GLU A 367 -0.37 -3.66 2.27
N ILE A 368 -0.79 -4.45 1.30
CA ILE A 368 0.09 -5.06 0.30
C ILE A 368 -0.04 -4.41 -1.08
N GLY A 369 -0.54 -3.16 -1.14
CA GLY A 369 -0.50 -2.32 -2.33
C GLY A 369 -1.84 -1.98 -2.95
N LEU A 370 -2.88 -1.73 -2.15
CA LEU A 370 -4.22 -1.29 -2.59
C LEU A 370 -4.92 -2.29 -3.53
N LEU A 371 -4.63 -3.60 -3.38
CA LEU A 371 -5.01 -4.61 -4.38
C LEU A 371 -6.51 -4.72 -4.55
N GLY A 372 -7.28 -4.69 -3.45
CA GLY A 372 -8.71 -4.85 -3.50
C GLY A 372 -9.44 -3.66 -4.14
N SER A 373 -9.07 -2.43 -3.79
CA SER A 373 -9.67 -1.24 -4.39
C SER A 373 -9.27 -1.07 -5.86
N ALA A 374 -8.03 -1.45 -6.21
CA ALA A 374 -7.57 -1.45 -7.60
C ALA A 374 -8.33 -2.48 -8.45
N ASP A 375 -8.49 -3.73 -7.96
CA ASP A 375 -9.28 -4.75 -8.65
C ASP A 375 -10.76 -4.33 -8.81
N PHE A 376 -11.34 -3.70 -7.80
CA PHE A 376 -12.71 -3.18 -7.90
C PHE A 376 -12.84 -2.14 -9.03
N VAL A 377 -11.87 -1.28 -9.20
CA VAL A 377 -11.83 -0.31 -10.30
C VAL A 377 -11.67 -1.02 -11.65
N ASP A 378 -10.75 -1.97 -11.75
CA ASP A 378 -10.42 -2.68 -12.99
C ASP A 378 -11.53 -3.65 -13.42
N SER A 379 -12.11 -4.41 -12.48
CA SER A 379 -13.23 -5.33 -12.75
C SER A 379 -14.56 -4.61 -12.94
N ALA A 380 -14.66 -3.39 -12.42
CA ALA A 380 -15.80 -2.48 -12.52
C ALA A 380 -17.16 -3.15 -12.29
N PRO A 381 -17.39 -3.83 -11.14
CA PRO A 381 -18.70 -4.42 -10.83
C PRO A 381 -19.82 -3.38 -10.79
N VAL A 382 -19.44 -2.13 -10.55
CA VAL A 382 -20.20 -0.92 -10.81
C VAL A 382 -19.37 -0.04 -11.71
N PRO A 383 -19.86 0.44 -12.87
CA PRO A 383 -19.13 1.37 -13.71
C PRO A 383 -18.68 2.61 -12.93
N MET A 384 -17.43 3.02 -13.04
CA MET A 384 -16.87 4.15 -12.27
C MET A 384 -17.60 5.47 -12.55
N ASP A 385 -18.12 5.65 -13.76
CA ASP A 385 -18.95 6.79 -14.14
C ASP A 385 -20.33 6.80 -13.46
N GLN A 386 -20.71 5.73 -12.78
CA GLN A 386 -21.93 5.65 -11.97
C GLN A 386 -21.71 5.99 -10.50
N ILE A 387 -20.47 6.17 -10.06
CA ILE A 387 -20.14 6.57 -8.69
C ILE A 387 -20.04 8.09 -8.62
N ALA A 388 -20.89 8.71 -7.80
CA ALA A 388 -20.92 10.17 -7.62
C ALA A 388 -19.75 10.67 -6.77
N ALA A 389 -19.43 9.92 -5.70
CA ALA A 389 -18.36 10.26 -4.78
C ALA A 389 -17.95 9.03 -3.96
N TYR A 390 -16.71 9.03 -3.47
CA TYR A 390 -16.17 8.03 -2.55
C TYR A 390 -15.64 8.70 -1.28
N LEU A 391 -16.02 8.18 -0.11
CA LEU A 391 -15.52 8.59 1.19
C LEU A 391 -14.72 7.44 1.80
N ASN A 392 -13.44 7.65 2.03
CA ASN A 392 -12.53 6.72 2.68
C ASN A 392 -12.42 7.00 4.19
N PHE A 393 -12.40 5.95 4.99
CA PHE A 393 -12.17 6.03 6.43
C PHE A 393 -10.94 5.19 6.75
N ASP A 394 -9.89 5.86 7.16
CA ASP A 394 -8.62 5.20 7.41
C ASP A 394 -7.94 5.84 8.62
N MET A 395 -7.66 5.03 9.66
CA MET A 395 -7.13 5.49 10.94
C MET A 395 -7.95 6.64 11.55
N VAL A 396 -9.20 6.37 11.86
CA VAL A 396 -10.15 7.40 12.36
C VAL A 396 -10.46 7.28 13.86
N GLY A 397 -9.71 6.45 14.57
CA GLY A 397 -9.95 6.14 15.99
C GLY A 397 -9.00 6.79 16.99
N ARG A 398 -8.03 7.60 16.57
CA ARG A 398 -7.01 8.17 17.48
C ARG A 398 -7.01 9.71 17.49
N MET A 399 -8.18 10.31 17.35
CA MET A 399 -8.32 11.76 17.36
C MET A 399 -7.71 12.40 18.63
N ARG A 400 -6.92 13.44 18.41
CA ARG A 400 -6.31 14.29 19.44
C ARG A 400 -6.68 15.74 19.16
N ASP A 401 -6.83 16.53 20.20
CA ASP A 401 -7.09 17.97 20.13
C ASP A 401 -8.28 18.37 19.22
N ASN A 402 -9.27 17.47 19.07
CA ASN A 402 -10.44 17.65 18.22
C ASN A 402 -10.11 17.85 16.72
N ARG A 403 -8.91 17.43 16.27
CA ARG A 403 -8.46 17.57 14.89
C ARG A 403 -8.95 16.42 14.04
N LEU A 404 -9.55 16.75 12.89
CA LEU A 404 -9.94 15.80 11.86
C LEU A 404 -9.31 16.23 10.54
N THR A 405 -8.45 15.41 10.00
CA THR A 405 -7.87 15.63 8.68
C THR A 405 -8.86 15.17 7.62
N VAL A 406 -9.12 16.05 6.67
CA VAL A 406 -9.95 15.78 5.49
C VAL A 406 -9.06 15.89 4.27
N GLN A 407 -8.75 14.73 3.69
CA GLN A 407 -7.82 14.61 2.56
C GLN A 407 -8.55 14.55 1.22
N ALA A 408 -7.79 14.71 0.13
CA ALA A 408 -8.28 14.67 -1.26
C ALA A 408 -9.28 15.79 -1.61
N LEU A 409 -9.29 16.90 -0.88
CA LEU A 409 -10.17 18.04 -1.15
C LEU A 409 -10.00 18.62 -2.56
N GLY A 410 -8.81 18.49 -3.17
CA GLY A 410 -8.54 18.91 -4.54
C GLY A 410 -9.26 18.09 -5.62
N SER A 411 -9.95 17.00 -5.28
CA SER A 411 -10.62 16.12 -6.25
C SER A 411 -12.00 16.61 -6.72
N SER A 412 -12.59 17.61 -6.07
CA SER A 412 -13.82 18.27 -6.50
C SER A 412 -13.92 19.69 -5.95
N SER A 413 -14.55 20.56 -6.72
CA SER A 413 -14.74 21.97 -6.34
C SER A 413 -15.72 22.18 -5.19
N ILE A 414 -16.61 21.21 -4.91
CA ILE A 414 -17.62 21.36 -3.87
C ILE A 414 -17.12 20.98 -2.47
N TRP A 415 -15.99 20.27 -2.37
CA TRP A 415 -15.56 19.70 -1.09
C TRP A 415 -15.35 20.74 0.02
N PRO A 416 -14.64 21.87 -0.20
CA PRO A 416 -14.40 22.83 0.88
C PRO A 416 -15.70 23.33 1.52
N ASP A 417 -16.66 23.76 0.70
CA ASP A 417 -17.93 24.30 1.21
C ASP A 417 -18.76 23.19 1.88
N LEU A 418 -18.83 21.99 1.32
CA LEU A 418 -19.60 20.88 1.85
C LEU A 418 -19.09 20.41 3.22
N VAL A 419 -17.76 20.23 3.34
CA VAL A 419 -17.16 19.74 4.61
C VAL A 419 -17.33 20.77 5.72
N ASP A 420 -17.18 22.07 5.40
CA ASP A 420 -17.39 23.16 6.36
C ASP A 420 -18.86 23.29 6.78
N GLU A 421 -19.80 23.20 5.84
CA GLU A 421 -21.25 23.24 6.12
C GLU A 421 -21.65 22.11 7.08
N VAL A 422 -21.19 20.88 6.80
CA VAL A 422 -21.46 19.74 7.68
C VAL A 422 -20.78 19.90 9.02
N ASN A 423 -19.53 20.39 9.03
CA ASN A 423 -18.76 20.59 10.26
C ASN A 423 -19.37 21.60 11.22
N ALA A 424 -20.20 22.51 10.75
CA ALA A 424 -20.91 23.46 11.63
C ALA A 424 -21.72 22.76 12.75
N SER A 425 -22.10 21.49 12.57
CA SER A 425 -22.80 20.68 13.57
C SER A 425 -21.86 19.84 14.46
N PHE A 426 -20.61 19.66 14.07
CA PHE A 426 -19.64 18.79 14.75
C PHE A 426 -18.53 19.58 15.46
N ASN A 427 -18.17 20.74 14.94
CA ASN A 427 -17.12 21.62 15.44
C ASN A 427 -15.75 20.94 15.56
N PHE A 428 -15.37 20.12 14.58
CA PHE A 428 -13.99 19.64 14.46
C PHE A 428 -13.06 20.79 14.06
N ASP A 429 -11.82 20.73 14.50
CA ASP A 429 -10.72 21.48 13.92
C ASP A 429 -10.27 20.75 12.64
N LEU A 430 -10.87 21.12 11.50
CA LEU A 430 -10.59 20.46 10.23
C LEU A 430 -9.19 20.83 9.73
N GLN A 431 -8.43 19.81 9.35
CA GLN A 431 -7.12 19.96 8.71
C GLN A 431 -7.28 19.58 7.23
N PRO A 432 -7.39 20.57 6.30
CA PRO A 432 -7.61 20.30 4.89
C PRO A 432 -6.32 19.87 4.21
N VAL A 433 -6.38 18.78 3.42
CA VAL A 433 -5.31 18.29 2.55
C VAL A 433 -5.86 18.14 1.13
N ASN A 434 -5.24 18.82 0.17
CA ASN A 434 -5.74 18.85 -1.22
C ASN A 434 -5.30 17.64 -2.05
N ASP A 435 -4.16 17.02 -1.70
CA ASP A 435 -3.56 15.93 -2.47
C ASP A 435 -4.46 14.67 -2.46
N PRO A 436 -4.97 14.19 -3.61
CA PRO A 436 -5.76 12.96 -3.71
C PRO A 436 -4.89 11.71 -3.98
N TYR A 437 -3.56 11.83 -4.04
CA TYR A 437 -2.67 10.75 -4.46
C TYR A 437 -1.95 10.06 -3.30
N LEU A 438 -2.35 10.34 -2.06
CA LEU A 438 -1.87 9.61 -0.88
C LEU A 438 -2.10 8.09 -1.04
N PRO A 439 -1.22 7.25 -0.51
CA PRO A 439 -1.26 5.80 -0.70
C PRO A 439 -2.35 5.15 0.17
N THR A 440 -3.60 5.43 -0.13
CA THR A 440 -4.79 4.86 0.49
C THR A 440 -5.78 4.40 -0.60
N ASP A 441 -6.82 3.64 -0.27
CA ASP A 441 -7.82 3.17 -1.23
C ASP A 441 -8.52 4.29 -2.01
N SER A 442 -8.56 5.51 -1.46
CA SER A 442 -9.08 6.69 -2.15
C SER A 442 -8.34 6.97 -3.46
N ARG A 443 -7.05 6.63 -3.53
CA ARG A 443 -6.22 6.80 -4.73
C ARG A 443 -6.75 6.00 -5.92
N SER A 444 -7.12 4.73 -5.70
CA SER A 444 -7.64 3.85 -6.78
C SER A 444 -8.88 4.45 -7.42
N LEU A 445 -9.84 4.89 -6.62
CA LEU A 445 -11.10 5.48 -7.10
C LEU A 445 -10.86 6.86 -7.75
N ASN A 446 -9.99 7.68 -7.16
CA ASN A 446 -9.66 9.01 -7.71
C ASN A 446 -8.99 8.91 -9.08
N GLN A 447 -8.04 7.99 -9.27
CA GLN A 447 -7.40 7.76 -10.56
C GLN A 447 -8.39 7.33 -11.64
N ALA A 448 -9.47 6.65 -11.27
CA ALA A 448 -10.57 6.28 -12.15
C ALA A 448 -11.58 7.41 -12.43
N GLY A 449 -11.35 8.61 -11.89
CA GLY A 449 -12.19 9.78 -12.15
C GLY A 449 -13.37 9.94 -11.18
N VAL A 450 -13.31 9.30 -10.01
CA VAL A 450 -14.31 9.46 -8.95
C VAL A 450 -13.84 10.56 -7.99
N PRO A 451 -14.66 11.59 -7.68
CA PRO A 451 -14.37 12.55 -6.62
C PRO A 451 -14.26 11.84 -5.26
N THR A 452 -13.18 12.07 -4.53
CA THR A 452 -12.89 11.38 -3.27
C THR A 452 -12.70 12.34 -2.11
N LEU A 453 -13.06 11.88 -0.91
CA LEU A 453 -12.64 12.44 0.36
C LEU A 453 -12.06 11.31 1.21
N ALA A 454 -11.05 11.59 2.02
CA ALA A 454 -10.58 10.65 3.04
C ALA A 454 -10.56 11.33 4.42
N LEU A 455 -11.03 10.60 5.42
CA LEU A 455 -11.05 11.03 6.82
C LEU A 455 -9.93 10.31 7.57
N PHE A 456 -9.16 11.07 8.35
CA PHE A 456 -7.99 10.60 9.06
C PHE A 456 -7.81 11.37 10.38
N THR A 457 -7.41 10.71 11.45
CA THR A 457 -7.23 11.35 12.77
C THR A 457 -5.76 11.54 13.18
N GLY A 458 -4.84 11.25 12.27
CA GLY A 458 -3.41 11.45 12.46
C GLY A 458 -2.66 10.16 12.80
N SER A 459 -1.39 10.11 12.42
CA SER A 459 -0.49 9.01 12.76
C SER A 459 -0.17 9.00 14.24
N HIS A 460 0.20 7.85 14.78
CA HIS A 460 0.55 7.66 16.20
C HIS A 460 1.69 6.64 16.36
N ALA A 461 2.27 6.57 17.56
CA ALA A 461 3.43 5.73 17.85
C ALA A 461 3.16 4.20 17.74
N ASP A 462 1.90 3.81 17.70
CA ASP A 462 1.48 2.41 17.57
C ASP A 462 1.22 1.99 16.12
N TYR A 463 1.30 2.92 15.16
CA TYR A 463 1.09 2.66 13.73
C TYR A 463 1.98 1.50 13.25
N HIS A 464 1.39 0.51 12.57
CA HIS A 464 2.05 -0.70 12.09
C HIS A 464 2.79 -1.50 13.18
N ARG A 465 2.31 -1.44 14.42
CA ARG A 465 2.89 -2.17 15.54
C ARG A 465 1.87 -3.07 16.26
N PRO A 466 2.34 -4.12 16.95
CA PRO A 466 1.46 -4.97 17.76
C PRO A 466 0.72 -4.22 18.88
N THR A 467 1.15 -3.00 19.19
CA THR A 467 0.54 -2.16 20.24
C THR A 467 -0.66 -1.33 19.77
N ASP A 468 -1.05 -1.41 18.48
CA ASP A 468 -2.28 -0.80 17.98
C ASP A 468 -3.50 -1.65 18.36
N ASP A 469 -3.88 -1.57 19.63
CA ASP A 469 -4.92 -2.37 20.27
C ASP A 469 -6.21 -1.59 20.52
N ALA A 470 -7.32 -2.31 20.65
CA ALA A 470 -8.66 -1.77 20.83
C ALA A 470 -8.82 -0.86 22.06
N ASP A 471 -8.02 -1.04 23.12
CA ASP A 471 -8.05 -0.24 24.32
C ASP A 471 -7.42 1.16 24.14
N THR A 472 -6.66 1.36 23.07
CA THR A 472 -6.04 2.63 22.71
C THR A 472 -6.95 3.55 21.89
N VAL A 473 -8.09 3.04 21.38
CA VAL A 473 -9.02 3.77 20.51
C VAL A 473 -9.87 4.78 21.30
N ASN A 474 -9.95 6.00 20.79
CA ASN A 474 -10.86 7.05 21.29
C ASN A 474 -12.28 6.86 20.71
N TYR A 475 -13.06 5.98 21.32
CA TYR A 475 -14.39 5.61 20.84
C TYR A 475 -15.38 6.76 20.78
N VAL A 476 -15.24 7.77 21.65
CA VAL A 476 -16.13 8.92 21.66
C VAL A 476 -15.96 9.75 20.41
N ASP A 477 -14.75 10.01 20.02
CA ASP A 477 -14.46 10.77 18.81
C ASP A 477 -14.62 9.91 17.54
N LEU A 478 -14.33 8.60 17.60
CA LEU A 478 -14.60 7.68 16.51
C LEU A 478 -16.09 7.68 16.13
N GLU A 479 -17.01 7.64 17.12
CA GLU A 479 -18.44 7.75 16.86
C GLU A 479 -18.79 9.12 16.22
N ARG A 480 -18.16 10.21 16.65
CA ARG A 480 -18.35 11.53 16.05
C ARG A 480 -17.87 11.57 14.60
N VAL A 481 -16.72 10.97 14.28
CA VAL A 481 -16.19 10.90 12.91
C VAL A 481 -17.12 10.06 12.02
N ALA A 482 -17.57 8.90 12.50
CA ALA A 482 -18.53 8.07 11.76
C ALA A 482 -19.81 8.85 11.41
N ARG A 483 -20.35 9.59 12.35
CA ARG A 483 -21.54 10.44 12.15
C ARG A 483 -21.27 11.63 11.23
N TYR A 484 -20.09 12.21 11.29
CA TYR A 484 -19.68 13.26 10.36
C TYR A 484 -19.64 12.74 8.93
N GLY A 485 -18.97 11.61 8.70
CA GLY A 485 -18.93 10.97 7.38
C GLY A 485 -20.32 10.55 6.89
N ALA A 486 -21.19 10.01 7.79
CA ALA A 486 -22.57 9.73 7.46
C ALA A 486 -23.35 10.99 7.04
N ALA A 487 -23.12 12.13 7.69
CA ALA A 487 -23.77 13.40 7.35
C ALA A 487 -23.31 13.93 5.98
N VAL A 488 -22.00 13.83 5.66
CA VAL A 488 -21.45 14.17 4.34
C VAL A 488 -22.09 13.27 3.27
N ALA A 489 -22.09 11.95 3.49
CA ALA A 489 -22.69 10.99 2.56
C ALA A 489 -24.21 11.19 2.39
N ALA A 490 -24.92 11.48 3.47
CA ALA A 490 -26.37 11.77 3.43
C ALA A 490 -26.68 13.03 2.61
N ARG A 491 -25.81 14.05 2.71
CA ARG A 491 -25.93 15.25 1.89
C ARG A 491 -25.79 14.92 0.41
N LEU A 492 -24.72 14.20 0.05
CA LEU A 492 -24.48 13.73 -1.33
C LEU A 492 -25.59 12.81 -1.84
N ALA A 493 -26.13 11.94 -0.99
CA ALA A 493 -27.19 11.01 -1.38
C ALA A 493 -28.55 11.67 -1.64
N ARG A 494 -28.75 12.92 -1.20
CA ARG A 494 -29.96 13.71 -1.44
C ARG A 494 -29.86 14.67 -2.62
N GLU A 495 -28.63 15.06 -3.01
CA GLU A 495 -28.43 16.01 -4.10
C GLU A 495 -28.76 15.36 -5.46
N SER A 496 -29.42 16.14 -6.36
CA SER A 496 -29.70 15.70 -7.72
C SER A 496 -28.47 15.75 -8.60
N GLU A 497 -27.61 16.76 -8.42
CA GLU A 497 -26.37 16.93 -9.15
C GLU A 497 -25.23 16.19 -8.45
N PRO A 498 -24.39 15.42 -9.18
CA PRO A 498 -23.20 14.81 -8.61
C PRO A 498 -22.12 15.86 -8.41
N PRO A 499 -21.13 15.62 -7.50
CA PRO A 499 -19.88 16.38 -7.49
C PRO A 499 -19.21 16.39 -8.86
N ASP A 500 -18.58 17.50 -9.22
CA ASP A 500 -17.64 17.55 -10.34
C ASP A 500 -16.35 16.78 -9.97
N PHE A 501 -15.67 16.26 -10.98
CA PHE A 501 -14.35 15.69 -10.80
C PHE A 501 -13.28 16.66 -11.26
N VAL A 502 -12.39 17.04 -10.37
CA VAL A 502 -11.21 17.85 -10.64
C VAL A 502 -9.98 16.94 -10.60
N ARG A 503 -9.28 16.84 -11.73
CA ARG A 503 -7.98 16.15 -11.74
C ARG A 503 -6.94 17.08 -11.15
N ALA A 504 -6.48 16.79 -9.94
CA ALA A 504 -5.38 17.52 -9.35
C ALA A 504 -4.11 17.37 -10.22
N GLU A 505 -3.38 18.46 -10.45
CA GLU A 505 -2.06 18.36 -11.05
C GLU A 505 -1.15 17.64 -10.04
N ARG A 506 -0.56 16.52 -10.47
CA ARG A 506 0.49 15.88 -9.67
C ARG A 506 1.61 16.91 -9.54
N SER A 507 1.92 17.31 -8.32
CA SER A 507 3.18 18.00 -8.02
C SER A 507 4.28 16.97 -8.33
N GLY A 508 4.88 17.12 -9.53
CA GLY A 508 5.66 16.14 -10.25
C GLY A 508 6.48 15.22 -9.36
N GLN A 509 6.07 13.99 -9.29
CA GLN A 509 6.98 12.84 -9.08
C GLN A 509 6.17 11.54 -9.00
N GLU A 510 6.30 10.69 -10.01
CA GLU A 510 6.01 9.26 -9.89
C GLU A 510 7.18 8.62 -9.11
N GLY A 511 7.03 8.54 -7.80
CA GLY A 511 7.86 7.68 -6.97
C GLY A 511 7.18 6.33 -6.83
N GLY A 512 7.75 5.27 -7.43
CA GLY A 512 7.37 3.91 -7.09
C GLY A 512 7.64 3.66 -5.60
N GLN A 513 6.79 2.87 -4.94
CA GLN A 513 7.09 2.35 -3.60
C GLN A 513 8.45 1.65 -3.64
N MET A 514 9.46 2.28 -3.03
CA MET A 514 10.73 1.62 -2.73
C MET A 514 10.64 1.02 -1.33
N ALA A 515 11.04 -0.24 -1.19
CA ALA A 515 11.28 -0.81 0.12
C ALA A 515 12.35 0.06 0.82
N ILE A 516 11.91 0.91 1.74
CA ILE A 516 12.78 1.79 2.51
C ILE A 516 13.59 0.92 3.46
N ARG A 517 14.85 0.69 3.14
CA ARG A 517 15.78 -0.13 3.93
C ARG A 517 16.43 0.63 5.08
N ILE A 518 16.14 1.91 5.16
CA ILE A 518 16.74 2.83 6.12
C ILE A 518 15.73 3.13 7.20
N PHE A 519 16.12 2.87 8.44
CA PHE A 519 15.33 3.20 9.60
C PHE A 519 15.84 4.48 10.24
N THR A 520 15.03 5.51 10.26
CA THR A 520 15.32 6.80 10.92
C THR A 520 14.59 6.96 12.25
N GLY A 521 13.57 6.15 12.50
CA GLY A 521 12.73 6.27 13.69
C GLY A 521 11.82 7.50 13.71
N THR A 522 11.62 8.16 12.56
CA THR A 522 10.65 9.26 12.42
C THR A 522 9.26 8.70 12.14
N ILE A 523 8.24 9.36 12.66
CA ILE A 523 6.83 9.08 12.38
C ILE A 523 6.26 10.32 11.71
N PRO A 524 6.07 10.30 10.37
CA PRO A 524 5.52 11.42 9.62
C PRO A 524 4.10 11.78 10.05
N ASP A 525 3.79 13.06 10.03
CA ASP A 525 2.42 13.55 10.10
C ASP A 525 1.89 13.77 8.67
N TYR A 526 1.01 12.88 8.22
CA TYR A 526 0.36 12.96 6.91
C TYR A 526 -0.83 13.94 6.89
N SER A 527 -1.10 14.61 8.00
CA SER A 527 -2.25 15.49 8.17
C SER A 527 -1.92 16.98 7.96
N SER A 528 -0.64 17.34 7.88
CA SER A 528 -0.20 18.73 7.87
C SER A 528 0.38 19.14 6.52
N GLU A 529 -0.26 20.07 5.82
CA GLU A 529 0.34 20.78 4.69
C GLU A 529 1.30 21.86 5.20
N VAL A 530 2.53 21.48 5.48
CA VAL A 530 3.61 22.40 5.86
C VAL A 530 4.71 22.36 4.81
N ASN A 531 5.50 23.42 4.73
CA ASN A 531 6.70 23.39 3.90
C ASN A 531 7.81 22.63 4.64
N GLY A 532 7.82 21.32 4.49
CA GLY A 532 8.65 20.37 5.21
C GLY A 532 7.93 19.05 5.49
N LEU A 533 8.51 18.20 6.34
CA LEU A 533 7.87 17.04 6.92
C LEU A 533 7.62 17.25 8.40
N MET A 534 6.39 17.46 8.80
CA MET A 534 6.03 17.47 10.23
C MET A 534 6.12 16.05 10.79
N LEU A 535 6.58 15.94 12.02
CA LEU A 535 6.62 14.69 12.77
C LEU A 535 5.44 14.60 13.74
N SER A 536 4.61 13.57 13.60
CA SER A 536 3.62 13.20 14.62
C SER A 536 4.26 12.52 15.83
N GLY A 537 5.53 12.12 15.71
CA GLY A 537 6.31 11.52 16.77
C GLY A 537 7.66 11.03 16.31
N VAL A 538 8.38 10.40 17.23
CA VAL A 538 9.60 9.63 16.96
C VAL A 538 9.54 8.31 17.72
N MET A 539 10.15 7.29 17.16
CA MET A 539 10.21 5.97 17.81
C MET A 539 11.18 6.01 19.00
N ALA A 540 10.71 5.53 20.13
CA ALA A 540 11.52 5.47 21.35
C ALA A 540 12.75 4.57 21.16
N GLY A 541 13.93 5.07 21.49
CA GLY A 541 15.22 4.41 21.28
C GLY A 541 15.73 4.46 19.84
N GLY A 542 14.97 5.05 18.91
CA GLY A 542 15.36 5.14 17.49
C GLY A 542 16.35 6.27 17.20
N PRO A 543 16.88 6.28 15.96
CA PRO A 543 17.83 7.29 15.49
C PRO A 543 17.34 8.72 15.63
N ALA A 544 16.06 9.00 15.30
CA ALA A 544 15.48 10.34 15.40
C ALA A 544 15.41 10.85 16.84
N GLU A 545 14.99 10.00 17.80
CA GLU A 545 14.99 10.37 19.23
C GLU A 545 16.41 10.62 19.72
N THR A 546 17.37 9.75 19.33
CA THR A 546 18.78 9.91 19.68
C THR A 546 19.36 11.21 19.12
N ALA A 547 18.94 11.62 17.93
CA ALA A 547 19.32 12.89 17.31
C ALA A 547 18.61 14.11 17.94
N GLY A 548 17.66 13.90 18.86
CA GLY A 548 16.93 14.94 19.58
C GLY A 548 15.71 15.49 18.86
N LEU A 549 15.23 14.80 17.80
CA LEU A 549 13.94 15.10 17.17
C LEU A 549 12.79 14.66 18.09
N ARG A 550 11.63 15.27 17.92
CA ARG A 550 10.41 14.97 18.70
C ARG A 550 9.15 15.32 17.91
N GLU A 551 8.01 14.96 18.45
CA GLU A 551 6.69 15.38 17.97
C GLU A 551 6.61 16.90 17.77
N GLY A 552 6.02 17.32 16.65
CA GLY A 552 5.85 18.71 16.25
C GLY A 552 7.05 19.34 15.54
N ASP A 553 8.18 18.66 15.42
CA ASP A 553 9.28 19.13 14.58
C ASP A 553 8.92 19.05 13.09
N ILE A 554 9.35 20.03 12.31
CA ILE A 554 9.18 20.03 10.85
C ILE A 554 10.56 19.85 10.22
N ILE A 555 10.84 18.68 9.68
CA ILE A 555 12.09 18.44 8.93
C ILE A 555 12.04 19.26 7.64
N VAL A 556 13.02 20.12 7.44
CA VAL A 556 13.15 20.99 6.27
C VAL A 556 14.38 20.67 5.42
N GLU A 557 15.29 19.85 5.95
CA GLU A 557 16.46 19.36 5.23
C GLU A 557 16.92 18.02 5.81
N LEU A 558 17.30 17.07 4.95
CA LEU A 558 17.88 15.78 5.35
C LEU A 558 18.96 15.40 4.34
N ALA A 559 20.17 15.07 4.82
CA ALA A 559 21.33 14.72 4.00
C ALA A 559 21.63 15.74 2.88
N GLY A 560 21.43 17.03 3.16
CA GLY A 560 21.65 18.12 2.20
C GLY A 560 20.49 18.33 1.21
N GLN A 561 19.42 17.55 1.27
CA GLN A 561 18.21 17.72 0.46
C GLN A 561 17.20 18.61 1.18
N SER A 562 16.66 19.58 0.46
CA SER A 562 15.52 20.38 0.94
C SER A 562 14.28 19.51 0.99
N ILE A 563 13.60 19.51 2.12
CA ILE A 563 12.35 18.78 2.33
C ILE A 563 11.22 19.80 2.32
N THR A 564 10.34 19.71 1.35
CA THR A 564 9.16 20.56 1.22
C THR A 564 7.86 19.79 1.44
N ASN A 565 7.91 18.47 1.38
CA ASN A 565 6.79 17.55 1.54
C ASN A 565 7.30 16.14 1.88
N ILE A 566 6.36 15.20 2.10
CA ILE A 566 6.66 13.80 2.42
C ILE A 566 7.45 13.08 1.30
N TYR A 567 7.20 13.42 0.05
CA TYR A 567 7.89 12.77 -1.06
C TYR A 567 9.38 13.15 -1.10
N ASP A 568 9.72 14.42 -0.85
CA ASP A 568 11.12 14.86 -0.74
C ASP A 568 11.82 14.13 0.40
N TYR A 569 11.11 13.90 1.52
CA TYR A 569 11.65 13.15 2.65
C TYR A 569 11.93 11.69 2.27
N THR A 570 10.99 11.04 1.59
CA THR A 570 11.16 9.65 1.14
C THR A 570 12.38 9.53 0.22
N TYR A 571 12.59 10.49 -0.67
CA TYR A 571 13.80 10.52 -1.51
C TYR A 571 15.07 10.76 -0.70
N ALA A 572 15.02 11.64 0.29
CA ALA A 572 16.17 11.90 1.14
C ALA A 572 16.59 10.65 1.96
N LEU A 573 15.63 9.79 2.33
CA LEU A 573 15.95 8.51 2.98
C LEU A 573 16.87 7.62 2.12
N ASP A 574 16.68 7.60 0.80
CA ASP A 574 17.50 6.82 -0.12
C ASP A 574 18.96 7.32 -0.24
N LEU A 575 19.22 8.53 0.23
CA LEU A 575 20.58 9.10 0.28
C LEU A 575 21.35 8.68 1.52
N LEU A 576 20.64 8.22 2.54
CA LEU A 576 21.25 7.83 3.80
C LEU A 576 22.04 6.52 3.66
N LYS A 577 23.02 6.35 4.51
CA LYS A 577 23.80 5.12 4.64
C LYS A 577 23.73 4.63 6.07
N VAL A 578 23.39 3.37 6.25
CA VAL A 578 23.30 2.75 7.57
C VAL A 578 24.60 2.96 8.34
N GLY A 579 24.49 3.48 9.56
CA GLY A 579 25.62 3.71 10.46
C GLY A 579 26.46 4.95 10.14
N GLU A 580 26.19 5.71 9.07
CA GLU A 580 26.88 6.98 8.78
C GLU A 580 26.04 8.18 9.23
N PRO A 581 26.62 9.17 9.93
CA PRO A 581 25.90 10.38 10.33
C PRO A 581 25.42 11.16 9.10
N ALA A 582 24.13 11.55 9.11
CA ALA A 582 23.53 12.42 8.11
C ALA A 582 23.05 13.71 8.76
N ALA A 583 23.34 14.85 8.14
CA ALA A 583 22.83 16.13 8.62
C ALA A 583 21.31 16.20 8.47
N VAL A 584 20.62 16.61 9.51
CA VAL A 584 19.20 16.89 9.50
C VAL A 584 18.94 18.30 10.06
N ALA A 585 18.12 19.08 9.36
CA ALA A 585 17.65 20.37 9.85
C ALA A 585 16.13 20.34 9.96
N PHE A 586 15.62 20.85 11.06
CA PHE A 586 14.20 20.93 11.36
C PHE A 586 13.82 22.26 12.02
N MET A 587 12.56 22.62 11.87
CA MET A 587 11.98 23.79 12.54
C MET A 587 11.29 23.32 13.83
N ARG A 588 11.58 24.00 14.93
CA ARG A 588 10.92 23.84 16.24
C ARG A 588 10.61 25.19 16.85
N ASP A 589 9.36 25.44 17.18
CA ASP A 589 8.92 26.73 17.75
C ASP A 589 9.33 27.95 16.89
N GLY A 590 9.45 27.76 15.56
CA GLY A 590 9.86 28.79 14.61
C GLY A 590 11.39 28.98 14.48
N GLU A 591 12.19 28.22 15.21
CA GLU A 591 13.65 28.24 15.12
C GLU A 591 14.16 27.05 14.29
N ARG A 592 15.12 27.28 13.39
CA ARG A 592 15.82 26.22 12.63
C ARG A 592 16.92 25.62 13.52
N ILE A 593 16.83 24.32 13.72
CA ILE A 593 17.80 23.53 14.49
C ILE A 593 18.46 22.54 13.55
N GLU A 594 19.76 22.36 13.69
CA GLU A 594 20.55 21.39 12.94
C GLU A 594 21.15 20.36 13.89
N THR A 595 21.12 19.08 13.49
CA THR A 595 21.70 17.97 14.24
C THR A 595 22.18 16.88 13.25
N GLU A 596 22.75 15.82 13.78
CA GLU A 596 23.13 14.64 13.00
C GLU A 596 22.26 13.46 13.42
N LEU A 597 21.72 12.74 12.43
CA LEU A 597 20.97 11.50 12.59
C LEU A 597 21.81 10.35 12.03
N VAL A 598 21.99 9.28 12.80
CA VAL A 598 22.69 8.07 12.35
C VAL A 598 21.63 7.02 12.02
N PRO A 599 21.31 6.78 10.75
CA PRO A 599 20.29 5.83 10.39
C PRO A 599 20.72 4.39 10.66
N GLU A 600 19.75 3.55 11.00
CA GLU A 600 19.93 2.12 11.22
C GLU A 600 19.43 1.31 10.04
N SER A 601 19.77 0.01 9.99
CA SER A 601 19.17 -0.91 9.04
C SER A 601 17.75 -1.27 9.52
N ARG A 602 16.82 -1.29 8.60
CA ARG A 602 15.58 -2.04 8.79
C ARG A 602 15.92 -3.51 8.50
N GLU A 603 16.12 -4.31 9.53
CA GLU A 603 16.28 -5.76 9.40
C GLU A 603 14.93 -6.46 9.31
#